data_085512cfdc1b6391ea498655a8b100f0
#
_entry.id   085512cfdc1b6391ea498655a8b100f0
#
_cell.length_a   1.000
_cell.length_b   1.000
_cell.length_c   1.000
_cell.angle_alpha   90.00
_cell.angle_beta   90.00
_cell.angle_gamma   90.00
#
_symmetry.space_group_name_H-M   'P 1'
#
loop_
_entity.id
_entity.type
_entity.pdbx_description
1 polymer ?
#
loop_
_entity_poly.entity_id
_entity_poly.type
_entity_poly.pdbx_seq_one_letter_code
_entity_poly.pdbx_strand_id
1 'polypeptide(L)'
;LRGVELHPSLSLPTWKTRSIQEFRYGTNTKLMVGFTSRPWAAQGNNGAAYSDLANLQSCWETNPSRASSTAGVITDYTGGALGARMDPARTQAEASLFLADYERLFPGATAAARRDARGNVVAHMEAWPRNPNSLGSYSANHTGYFTTIADNEAKPVGNLFFAGEHTSSFYEWQGFMEGGALSGLRAAGEVLSALRGR
;
A
#
# COMPACT_ATOMS: atom_id res chain seq x y z
N LEU A 1 12.34 -8.43 -6.79
CA LEU A 1 13.40 -9.14 -7.54
C LEU A 1 14.21 -8.24 -8.48
N ARG A 2 13.68 -7.11 -8.97
CA ARG A 2 14.43 -6.21 -9.87
C ARG A 2 15.73 -5.66 -9.27
N GLY A 3 15.80 -5.54 -7.95
CA GLY A 3 17.01 -5.12 -7.24
C GLY A 3 17.87 -6.28 -6.70
N VAL A 4 17.53 -7.53 -7.04
CA VAL A 4 18.28 -8.71 -6.63
C VAL A 4 19.19 -9.14 -7.76
N GLU A 5 20.49 -9.24 -7.50
CA GLU A 5 21.46 -9.80 -8.43
C GLU A 5 21.27 -11.32 -8.52
N LEU A 6 20.90 -11.80 -9.68
CA LEU A 6 20.70 -13.22 -9.96
C LEU A 6 21.90 -13.75 -10.71
N HIS A 7 22.50 -14.84 -10.21
CA HIS A 7 23.68 -15.43 -10.83
C HIS A 7 23.34 -15.93 -12.25
N PRO A 8 24.19 -15.69 -13.27
CA PRO A 8 23.92 -16.07 -14.67
C PRO A 8 23.61 -17.55 -14.88
N SER A 9 24.18 -18.45 -14.04
CA SER A 9 23.93 -19.90 -14.12
C SER A 9 22.47 -20.29 -13.87
N LEU A 10 21.63 -19.40 -13.32
CA LEU A 10 20.19 -19.65 -13.16
C LEU A 10 19.44 -19.70 -14.50
N SER A 11 20.04 -19.12 -15.55
CA SER A 11 19.49 -19.17 -16.93
C SER A 11 17.98 -18.96 -16.98
N LEU A 12 17.50 -17.86 -16.39
CA LEU A 12 16.06 -17.58 -16.32
C LEU A 12 15.43 -17.56 -17.71
N PRO A 13 14.37 -18.35 -17.93
CA PRO A 13 13.66 -18.30 -19.21
C PRO A 13 12.97 -16.95 -19.44
N THR A 14 12.75 -16.60 -20.69
CA THR A 14 12.18 -15.31 -21.11
C THR A 14 10.84 -15.01 -20.41
N TRP A 15 9.97 -16.01 -20.25
CA TRP A 15 8.69 -15.82 -19.57
C TRP A 15 8.85 -15.43 -18.09
N LYS A 16 9.87 -15.94 -17.38
CA LYS A 16 10.16 -15.56 -15.99
C LYS A 16 10.78 -14.18 -15.91
N THR A 17 11.75 -13.88 -16.77
CA THR A 17 12.38 -12.58 -16.86
C THR A 17 11.33 -11.49 -17.16
N ARG A 18 10.43 -11.77 -18.10
CA ARG A 18 9.31 -10.90 -18.43
C ARG A 18 8.40 -10.66 -17.24
N SER A 19 8.02 -11.72 -16.53
CA SER A 19 7.19 -11.61 -15.32
C SER A 19 7.84 -10.72 -14.26
N ILE A 20 9.15 -10.87 -14.00
CA ILE A 20 9.89 -10.03 -13.05
C ILE A 20 9.93 -8.57 -13.49
N GLN A 21 10.12 -8.30 -14.78
CA GLN A 21 10.30 -6.94 -15.31
C GLN A 21 8.98 -6.18 -15.47
N GLU A 22 7.93 -6.86 -15.91
CA GLU A 22 6.66 -6.22 -16.25
C GLU A 22 5.65 -6.20 -15.10
N PHE A 23 5.80 -7.06 -14.09
CA PHE A 23 4.91 -7.05 -12.93
C PHE A 23 4.87 -5.67 -12.25
N ARG A 24 3.69 -5.21 -11.85
CA ARG A 24 3.50 -3.89 -11.26
C ARG A 24 2.89 -3.93 -9.88
N TYR A 25 3.26 -2.93 -9.09
CA TYR A 25 2.68 -2.62 -7.79
C TYR A 25 1.87 -1.33 -7.84
N GLY A 26 0.90 -1.23 -6.92
CA GLY A 26 0.13 -0.02 -6.69
C GLY A 26 0.99 1.12 -6.13
N THR A 27 0.47 2.31 -6.27
CA THR A 27 1.16 3.56 -5.86
C THR A 27 0.53 4.19 -4.63
N ASN A 28 -0.06 3.37 -3.75
CA ASN A 28 -0.76 3.89 -2.59
C ASN A 28 0.19 4.56 -1.59
N THR A 29 -0.29 5.68 -1.05
CA THR A 29 0.34 6.42 0.03
C THR A 29 -0.67 6.59 1.17
N LYS A 30 -0.21 6.53 2.41
CA LYS A 30 -0.99 6.85 3.60
C LYS A 30 -0.43 8.10 4.26
N LEU A 31 -1.30 9.09 4.47
CA LEU A 31 -1.00 10.24 5.30
C LEU A 31 -1.88 10.18 6.54
N MET A 32 -1.27 10.03 7.70
CA MET A 32 -1.97 9.98 8.98
C MET A 32 -1.86 11.34 9.66
N VAL A 33 -3.01 11.94 10.01
CA VAL A 33 -3.09 13.25 10.65
C VAL A 33 -3.74 13.11 12.01
N GLY A 34 -3.07 13.64 13.05
CA GLY A 34 -3.57 13.66 14.42
C GLY A 34 -4.51 14.83 14.69
N PHE A 35 -5.53 14.59 15.53
CA PHE A 35 -6.53 15.57 15.95
C PHE A 35 -6.65 15.59 17.46
N THR A 36 -6.90 16.74 18.04
CA THR A 36 -7.15 16.94 19.49
C THR A 36 -8.60 16.63 19.87
N SER A 37 -9.51 16.73 18.90
CA SER A 37 -10.93 16.36 19.04
C SER A 37 -11.42 15.73 17.73
N ARG A 38 -12.63 15.19 17.74
CA ARG A 38 -13.28 14.51 16.61
C ARG A 38 -14.47 15.34 16.10
N PRO A 39 -14.28 16.38 15.28
CA PRO A 39 -15.38 17.19 14.76
C PRO A 39 -16.37 16.37 13.93
N TRP A 40 -15.92 15.32 13.22
CA TRP A 40 -16.79 14.40 12.50
C TRP A 40 -17.76 13.65 13.42
N ALA A 41 -17.34 13.24 14.62
CA ALA A 41 -18.20 12.57 15.58
C ALA A 41 -19.30 13.49 16.11
N ALA A 42 -18.98 14.75 16.35
CA ALA A 42 -19.95 15.77 16.76
C ALA A 42 -21.03 16.02 15.68
N GLN A 43 -20.74 15.69 14.42
CA GLN A 43 -21.66 15.77 13.29
C GLN A 43 -22.37 14.44 12.98
N GLY A 44 -22.22 13.43 13.85
CA GLY A 44 -22.83 12.12 13.67
C GLY A 44 -22.11 11.21 12.65
N ASN A 45 -20.86 11.51 12.31
CA ASN A 45 -20.05 10.77 11.34
C ASN A 45 -18.92 10.00 12.00
N ASN A 46 -18.36 9.02 11.28
CA ASN A 46 -17.24 8.19 11.73
C ASN A 46 -15.88 8.66 11.20
N GLY A 47 -15.82 9.80 10.50
CA GLY A 47 -14.59 10.35 9.90
C GLY A 47 -14.17 9.71 8.58
N ALA A 48 -14.92 8.73 8.07
CA ALA A 48 -14.64 8.14 6.78
C ALA A 48 -15.27 8.96 5.63
N ALA A 49 -14.56 9.04 4.52
CA ALA A 49 -15.06 9.65 3.30
C ALA A 49 -14.43 9.03 2.06
N TYR A 50 -15.17 9.07 0.96
CA TYR A 50 -14.69 8.87 -0.40
C TYR A 50 -15.01 10.15 -1.18
N SER A 51 -14.04 10.69 -1.90
CA SER A 51 -14.24 11.96 -2.59
C SER A 51 -13.47 12.05 -3.90
N ASP A 52 -13.86 13.01 -4.73
CA ASP A 52 -13.17 13.46 -5.93
C ASP A 52 -12.37 14.75 -5.70
N LEU A 53 -12.14 15.12 -4.46
CA LEU A 53 -11.34 16.29 -4.09
C LEU A 53 -9.88 16.08 -4.47
N ALA A 54 -9.19 17.18 -4.75
CA ALA A 54 -7.86 17.13 -5.35
C ALA A 54 -6.79 16.47 -4.47
N ASN A 55 -6.96 16.51 -3.13
CA ASN A 55 -5.97 16.03 -2.17
C ASN A 55 -6.56 15.04 -1.15
N LEU A 56 -7.77 14.51 -1.42
CA LEU A 56 -8.41 13.51 -0.60
C LEU A 56 -9.19 12.56 -1.50
N GLN A 57 -8.80 11.29 -1.55
CA GLN A 57 -9.55 10.25 -2.28
C GLN A 57 -10.40 9.40 -1.35
N SER A 58 -9.79 8.86 -0.31
CA SER A 58 -10.49 8.10 0.71
C SER A 58 -9.81 8.30 2.05
N CYS A 59 -10.61 8.33 3.11
CA CYS A 59 -10.06 8.43 4.45
C CYS A 59 -10.93 7.69 5.47
N TRP A 60 -10.35 7.39 6.63
CA TRP A 60 -11.05 6.78 7.76
C TRP A 60 -10.35 7.08 9.08
N GLU A 61 -11.08 6.96 10.19
CA GLU A 61 -10.45 7.03 11.50
C GLU A 61 -9.61 5.78 11.75
N THR A 62 -8.33 5.98 12.06
CA THR A 62 -7.33 4.90 12.19
C THR A 62 -7.60 4.00 13.38
N ASN A 63 -8.15 4.55 14.48
CA ASN A 63 -8.45 3.79 15.69
C ASN A 63 -9.80 4.20 16.29
N PRO A 64 -10.92 3.76 15.69
CA PRO A 64 -12.25 4.11 16.16
C PRO A 64 -12.60 3.49 17.52
N SER A 65 -11.90 2.43 17.95
CA SER A 65 -12.17 1.73 19.22
C SER A 65 -11.72 2.52 20.46
N ARG A 66 -10.94 3.60 20.31
CA ARG A 66 -10.62 4.54 21.38
C ARG A 66 -11.75 5.54 21.65
N ALA A 67 -12.98 5.08 21.81
CA ALA A 67 -14.15 5.93 22.04
C ALA A 67 -14.06 6.80 23.32
N SER A 68 -13.27 6.41 24.31
CA SER A 68 -13.03 7.17 25.55
C SER A 68 -12.08 8.35 25.35
N SER A 69 -11.35 8.43 24.25
CA SER A 69 -10.45 9.56 23.93
C SER A 69 -11.16 10.58 23.08
N THR A 70 -11.02 11.87 23.41
CA THR A 70 -11.46 12.96 22.52
C THR A 70 -10.58 13.08 21.30
N ALA A 71 -9.30 12.68 21.38
CA ALA A 71 -8.35 12.73 20.29
C ALA A 71 -8.62 11.64 19.24
N GLY A 72 -8.32 11.93 17.98
CA GLY A 72 -8.44 11.00 16.85
C GLY A 72 -7.23 11.05 15.93
N VAL A 73 -7.15 10.08 15.04
CA VAL A 73 -6.20 10.07 13.92
C VAL A 73 -6.97 9.67 12.68
N ILE A 74 -6.86 10.48 11.63
CA ILE A 74 -7.41 10.15 10.31
C ILE A 74 -6.29 9.68 9.41
N THR A 75 -6.49 8.55 8.75
CA THR A 75 -5.68 8.09 7.63
C THR A 75 -6.33 8.57 6.34
N ASP A 76 -5.63 9.44 5.60
CA ASP A 76 -5.87 9.68 4.19
C ASP A 76 -5.16 8.58 3.37
N TYR A 77 -5.88 7.99 2.43
CA TYR A 77 -5.40 6.91 1.60
C TYR A 77 -5.58 7.24 0.13
N THR A 78 -4.47 7.44 -0.53
CA THR A 78 -4.42 7.84 -1.93
C THR A 78 -3.78 6.77 -2.80
N GLY A 79 -4.13 6.73 -4.06
CA GLY A 79 -3.58 5.81 -5.04
C GLY A 79 -3.44 6.47 -6.42
N GLY A 80 -3.07 5.68 -7.42
CA GLY A 80 -2.88 6.16 -8.78
C GLY A 80 -1.85 7.31 -8.88
N ALA A 81 -2.15 8.31 -9.68
CA ALA A 81 -1.27 9.46 -9.88
C ALA A 81 -1.12 10.32 -8.61
N LEU A 82 -2.18 10.43 -7.80
CA LEU A 82 -2.13 11.19 -6.55
C LEU A 82 -1.17 10.53 -5.55
N GLY A 83 -1.33 9.24 -5.27
CA GLY A 83 -0.44 8.51 -4.36
C GLY A 83 1.01 8.48 -4.84
N ALA A 84 1.24 8.34 -6.15
CA ALA A 84 2.58 8.32 -6.73
C ALA A 84 3.35 9.64 -6.58
N ARG A 85 2.65 10.79 -6.59
CA ARG A 85 3.29 12.12 -6.47
C ARG A 85 3.61 12.51 -5.03
N MET A 86 2.96 11.90 -4.03
CA MET A 86 3.17 12.25 -2.64
C MET A 86 4.61 11.97 -2.20
N ASP A 87 5.17 12.88 -1.40
CA ASP A 87 6.56 12.86 -0.99
C ASP A 87 6.68 13.03 0.54
N PRO A 88 7.23 12.05 1.27
CA PRO A 88 7.44 12.16 2.71
C PRO A 88 8.24 13.40 3.15
N ALA A 89 9.15 13.90 2.30
CA ALA A 89 9.88 15.14 2.56
C ALA A 89 8.95 16.37 2.60
N ARG A 90 7.74 16.26 2.05
CA ARG A 90 6.72 17.32 1.99
C ARG A 90 5.54 17.06 2.90
N THR A 91 5.66 16.17 3.88
CA THR A 91 4.54 15.77 4.77
C THR A 91 3.73 16.96 5.31
N GLN A 92 4.35 18.07 5.70
CA GLN A 92 3.64 19.24 6.21
C GLN A 92 2.79 19.94 5.15
N ALA A 93 3.30 20.06 3.93
CA ALA A 93 2.55 20.64 2.82
C ALA A 93 1.36 19.74 2.43
N GLU A 94 1.58 18.44 2.32
CA GLU A 94 0.53 17.48 1.99
C GLU A 94 -0.54 17.39 3.10
N ALA A 95 -0.14 17.46 4.38
CA ALA A 95 -1.08 17.51 5.50
C ALA A 95 -1.94 18.80 5.46
N SER A 96 -1.38 19.92 5.04
CA SER A 96 -2.12 21.18 4.90
C SER A 96 -3.14 21.11 3.75
N LEU A 97 -2.76 20.50 2.63
CA LEU A 97 -3.65 20.29 1.49
C LEU A 97 -4.79 19.31 1.85
N PHE A 98 -4.47 18.20 2.50
CA PHE A 98 -5.46 17.27 3.02
C PHE A 98 -6.44 17.96 3.97
N LEU A 99 -5.94 18.72 4.95
CA LEU A 99 -6.79 19.41 5.91
C LEU A 99 -7.73 20.42 5.24
N ALA A 100 -7.29 21.12 4.19
CA ALA A 100 -8.15 22.03 3.44
C ALA A 100 -9.34 21.31 2.77
N ASP A 101 -9.10 20.14 2.21
CA ASP A 101 -10.17 19.33 1.61
C ASP A 101 -11.02 18.62 2.69
N TYR A 102 -10.40 18.14 3.77
CA TYR A 102 -11.10 17.47 4.86
C TYR A 102 -12.02 18.42 5.64
N GLU A 103 -11.63 19.72 5.79
CA GLU A 103 -12.46 20.79 6.36
C GLU A 103 -13.78 20.99 5.61
N ARG A 104 -13.76 20.81 4.28
CA ARG A 104 -14.98 20.93 3.45
C ARG A 104 -16.00 19.83 3.74
N LEU A 105 -15.52 18.65 4.14
CA LEU A 105 -16.35 17.50 4.49
C LEU A 105 -16.73 17.53 5.98
N PHE A 106 -15.80 17.94 6.83
CA PHE A 106 -15.95 17.95 8.29
C PHE A 106 -15.53 19.30 8.87
N PRO A 107 -16.40 20.29 8.84
CA PRO A 107 -16.13 21.62 9.39
C PRO A 107 -15.59 21.57 10.82
N GLY A 108 -14.54 22.35 11.08
CA GLY A 108 -13.81 22.35 12.35
C GLY A 108 -12.59 21.42 12.39
N ALA A 109 -12.35 20.64 11.34
CA ALA A 109 -11.22 19.71 11.28
C ALA A 109 -9.87 20.44 11.32
N THR A 110 -9.72 21.53 10.60
CA THR A 110 -8.49 22.33 10.59
C THR A 110 -8.14 22.88 11.97
N ALA A 111 -9.14 23.38 12.69
CA ALA A 111 -8.98 23.88 14.06
C ALA A 111 -8.66 22.77 15.06
N ALA A 112 -9.22 21.56 14.85
CA ALA A 112 -8.99 20.37 15.66
C ALA A 112 -7.67 19.65 15.34
N ALA A 113 -7.00 19.98 14.24
CA ALA A 113 -5.73 19.35 13.88
C ALA A 113 -4.68 19.57 14.97
N ARG A 114 -4.08 18.47 15.42
CA ARG A 114 -3.04 18.53 16.45
C ARG A 114 -1.77 19.13 15.89
N ARG A 115 -1.17 20.06 16.65
CA ARG A 115 0.08 20.71 16.30
C ARG A 115 1.15 20.45 17.35
N ASP A 116 2.39 20.39 16.92
CA ASP A 116 3.56 20.31 17.79
C ASP A 116 3.91 21.71 18.37
N ALA A 117 4.96 21.76 19.18
CA ALA A 117 5.43 23.02 19.80
C ALA A 117 5.94 24.05 18.78
N ARG A 118 6.20 23.65 17.54
CA ARG A 118 6.64 24.51 16.42
C ARG A 118 5.47 24.96 15.54
N GLY A 119 4.25 24.51 15.85
CA GLY A 119 3.05 24.80 15.07
C GLY A 119 2.83 23.86 13.87
N ASN A 120 3.70 22.88 13.66
CA ASN A 120 3.53 21.90 12.60
C ASN A 120 2.36 20.95 12.91
N VAL A 121 1.64 20.51 11.88
CA VAL A 121 0.64 19.46 12.02
C VAL A 121 1.31 18.16 12.44
N VAL A 122 0.80 17.53 13.49
CA VAL A 122 1.24 16.18 13.88
C VAL A 122 0.74 15.19 12.84
N ALA A 123 1.61 14.85 11.91
CA ALA A 123 1.31 13.97 10.79
C ALA A 123 2.48 13.03 10.49
N HIS A 124 2.16 11.88 9.91
CA HIS A 124 3.13 10.93 9.37
C HIS A 124 2.69 10.47 7.99
N MET A 125 3.63 10.33 7.08
CA MET A 125 3.38 9.85 5.72
C MET A 125 4.20 8.60 5.43
N GLU A 126 3.53 7.56 4.95
CA GLU A 126 4.16 6.37 4.36
C GLU A 126 3.80 6.32 2.87
N ALA A 127 4.76 6.70 2.04
CA ALA A 127 4.65 6.63 0.58
C ALA A 127 5.31 5.34 0.09
N TRP A 128 4.54 4.24 0.03
CA TRP A 128 5.03 2.92 -0.34
C TRP A 128 5.81 2.88 -1.66
N PRO A 129 5.46 3.65 -2.71
CA PRO A 129 6.24 3.69 -3.96
C PRO A 129 7.66 4.26 -3.78
N ARG A 130 7.88 5.07 -2.75
CA ARG A 130 9.18 5.69 -2.45
C ARG A 130 10.00 4.95 -1.40
N ASN A 131 9.38 3.98 -0.73
CA ASN A 131 10.07 3.14 0.23
C ASN A 131 11.02 2.19 -0.53
N PRO A 132 12.35 2.26 -0.31
CA PRO A 132 13.33 1.48 -1.07
C PRO A 132 13.22 -0.03 -0.87
N ASN A 133 12.58 -0.46 0.23
CA ASN A 133 12.39 -1.87 0.53
C ASN A 133 11.08 -2.43 -0.03
N SER A 134 10.13 -1.58 -0.42
CA SER A 134 8.81 -1.98 -0.93
C SER A 134 8.66 -1.69 -2.42
N LEU A 135 9.05 -0.48 -2.88
CA LEU A 135 8.93 0.00 -4.27
C LEU A 135 7.49 0.03 -4.82
N GLY A 136 6.52 -0.05 -3.95
CA GLY A 136 5.10 -0.05 -4.25
C GLY A 136 4.26 -0.54 -3.08
N SER A 137 2.96 -0.50 -3.20
CA SER A 137 2.03 -0.89 -2.11
C SER A 137 1.71 -2.39 -2.13
N TYR A 138 0.87 -2.82 -3.01
CA TYR A 138 0.49 -4.21 -3.25
C TYR A 138 0.37 -4.44 -4.75
N SER A 139 0.22 -5.67 -5.18
CA SER A 139 0.07 -6.03 -6.60
C SER A 139 -1.03 -5.24 -7.27
N ALA A 140 -0.72 -4.64 -8.42
CA ALA A 140 -1.67 -3.89 -9.25
C ALA A 140 -1.56 -4.35 -10.69
N ASN A 141 -2.58 -5.07 -11.15
CA ASN A 141 -2.60 -5.62 -12.49
C ASN A 141 -2.77 -4.52 -13.54
N HIS A 142 -1.89 -4.50 -14.50
CA HIS A 142 -1.92 -3.57 -15.62
C HIS A 142 -2.58 -4.20 -16.85
N THR A 143 -2.88 -3.39 -17.85
CA THR A 143 -3.41 -3.88 -19.13
C THR A 143 -2.48 -4.94 -19.73
N GLY A 144 -3.04 -6.09 -20.10
CA GLY A 144 -2.29 -7.22 -20.65
C GLY A 144 -1.70 -8.19 -19.61
N TYR A 145 -1.78 -7.90 -18.31
CA TYR A 145 -1.26 -8.77 -17.25
C TYR A 145 -1.70 -10.23 -17.42
N PHE A 146 -3.00 -10.46 -17.58
CA PHE A 146 -3.58 -11.82 -17.65
C PHE A 146 -3.19 -12.61 -18.88
N THR A 147 -2.84 -11.94 -19.95
CA THR A 147 -2.46 -12.59 -21.23
C THR A 147 -0.96 -12.74 -21.38
N THR A 148 -0.16 -12.11 -20.54
CA THR A 148 1.30 -12.05 -20.73
C THR A 148 2.12 -12.61 -19.59
N ILE A 149 1.74 -12.35 -18.34
CA ILE A 149 2.56 -12.70 -17.17
C ILE A 149 1.83 -13.48 -16.07
N ALA A 150 0.49 -13.43 -16.01
CA ALA A 150 -0.27 -14.16 -15.00
C ALA A 150 0.13 -15.63 -14.97
N ASP A 151 0.21 -16.19 -13.76
CA ASP A 151 0.67 -17.56 -13.46
C ASP A 151 2.19 -17.80 -13.63
N ASN A 152 2.91 -16.92 -14.31
CA ASN A 152 4.36 -17.06 -14.46
C ASN A 152 5.14 -16.52 -13.24
N GLU A 153 4.55 -15.62 -12.46
CA GLU A 153 5.17 -15.10 -11.25
C GLU A 153 5.39 -16.18 -10.19
N ALA A 154 4.50 -17.16 -10.09
CA ALA A 154 4.58 -18.25 -9.13
C ALA A 154 5.52 -19.39 -9.56
N LYS A 155 5.65 -19.66 -10.86
CA LYS A 155 6.36 -20.85 -11.39
C LYS A 155 7.82 -20.91 -10.97
N PRO A 156 8.30 -22.03 -10.39
CA PRO A 156 9.70 -22.23 -10.08
C PRO A 156 10.59 -22.24 -11.32
N VAL A 157 11.88 -21.94 -11.15
CA VAL A 157 12.91 -22.12 -12.17
C VAL A 157 14.08 -22.88 -11.55
N GLY A 158 14.23 -24.15 -11.90
CA GLY A 158 15.21 -25.01 -11.25
C GLY A 158 14.99 -25.08 -9.74
N ASN A 159 15.98 -24.67 -8.96
CA ASN A 159 15.90 -24.62 -7.50
C ASN A 159 15.50 -23.23 -6.95
N LEU A 160 15.04 -22.34 -7.79
CA LEU A 160 14.55 -21.03 -7.40
C LEU A 160 13.02 -21.07 -7.29
N PHE A 161 12.51 -20.86 -6.09
CA PHE A 161 11.09 -20.88 -5.77
C PHE A 161 10.63 -19.46 -5.40
N PHE A 162 9.35 -19.17 -5.61
CA PHE A 162 8.80 -17.82 -5.44
C PHE A 162 7.59 -17.85 -4.50
N ALA A 163 7.56 -16.91 -3.55
CA ALA A 163 6.43 -16.68 -2.67
C ALA A 163 6.19 -15.18 -2.51
N GLY A 164 5.04 -14.82 -1.99
CA GLY A 164 4.56 -13.46 -1.81
C GLY A 164 3.16 -13.31 -2.39
N GLU A 165 2.39 -12.30 -1.96
CA GLU A 165 1.02 -12.11 -2.42
C GLU A 165 0.91 -11.97 -3.95
N HIS A 166 1.95 -11.41 -4.58
CA HIS A 166 2.05 -11.24 -6.03
C HIS A 166 2.14 -12.58 -6.80
N THR A 167 2.44 -13.69 -6.12
CA THR A 167 2.47 -15.03 -6.70
C THR A 167 1.15 -15.79 -6.51
N SER A 168 0.13 -15.17 -5.92
CA SER A 168 -1.24 -15.68 -5.86
C SER A 168 -1.99 -15.25 -7.11
N SER A 169 -1.71 -15.96 -8.23
CA SER A 169 -2.26 -15.62 -9.55
C SER A 169 -3.76 -15.88 -9.63
N PHE A 170 -4.42 -15.35 -10.69
CA PHE A 170 -5.83 -15.56 -10.98
C PHE A 170 -6.81 -15.11 -9.91
N TYR A 171 -6.58 -13.94 -9.30
CA TYR A 171 -7.53 -13.19 -8.48
C TYR A 171 -7.88 -13.68 -7.09
N GLU A 172 -7.47 -14.87 -6.67
CA GLU A 172 -7.97 -15.33 -5.38
C GLU A 172 -7.53 -14.42 -4.23
N TRP A 173 -6.21 -14.20 -4.08
CA TRP A 173 -5.68 -13.48 -2.93
C TRP A 173 -4.52 -12.54 -3.27
N GLN A 174 -4.34 -12.21 -4.55
CA GLN A 174 -3.33 -11.24 -4.96
C GLN A 174 -3.69 -9.85 -4.39
N GLY A 175 -2.72 -9.18 -3.77
CA GLY A 175 -2.94 -7.93 -3.04
C GLY A 175 -3.38 -8.10 -1.59
N PHE A 176 -3.57 -9.34 -1.10
CA PHE A 176 -4.01 -9.64 0.26
C PHE A 176 -2.94 -10.39 1.06
N MET A 177 -2.96 -10.25 2.39
CA MET A 177 -2.08 -10.98 3.30
C MET A 177 -2.26 -12.49 3.19
N GLU A 178 -3.48 -12.96 2.94
CA GLU A 178 -3.81 -14.37 2.72
C GLU A 178 -3.04 -14.94 1.51
N GLY A 179 -2.94 -14.18 0.42
CA GLY A 179 -2.12 -14.55 -0.74
C GLY A 179 -0.64 -14.74 -0.38
N GLY A 180 -0.13 -13.88 0.51
CA GLY A 180 1.22 -14.04 1.06
C GLY A 180 1.39 -15.36 1.82
N ALA A 181 0.47 -15.66 2.74
CA ALA A 181 0.50 -16.88 3.56
C ALA A 181 0.37 -18.15 2.72
N LEU A 182 -0.64 -18.22 1.86
CA LEU A 182 -0.89 -19.39 0.99
C LEU A 182 0.25 -19.63 0.00
N SER A 183 0.82 -18.59 -0.58
CA SER A 183 1.97 -18.71 -1.46
C SER A 183 3.22 -19.24 -0.75
N GLY A 184 3.39 -18.89 0.54
CA GLY A 184 4.45 -19.45 1.38
C GLY A 184 4.30 -20.96 1.58
N LEU A 185 3.08 -21.43 1.89
CA LEU A 185 2.77 -22.85 2.02
C LEU A 185 3.00 -23.62 0.72
N ARG A 186 2.57 -23.05 -0.41
CA ARG A 186 2.81 -23.63 -1.74
C ARG A 186 4.31 -23.76 -2.03
N ALA A 187 5.07 -22.68 -1.86
CA ALA A 187 6.51 -22.69 -2.13
C ALA A 187 7.27 -23.66 -1.22
N ALA A 188 6.87 -23.78 0.05
CA ALA A 188 7.43 -24.79 0.96
C ALA A 188 7.17 -26.22 0.47
N GLY A 189 5.96 -26.51 -0.02
CA GLY A 189 5.63 -27.81 -0.63
C GLY A 189 6.45 -28.09 -1.88
N GLU A 190 6.67 -27.10 -2.75
CA GLU A 190 7.51 -27.20 -3.95
C GLU A 190 8.97 -27.52 -3.57
N VAL A 191 9.53 -26.84 -2.57
CA VAL A 191 10.89 -27.09 -2.04
C VAL A 191 11.01 -28.51 -1.51
N LEU A 192 10.06 -28.96 -0.67
CA LEU A 192 10.06 -30.31 -0.11
C LEU A 192 9.98 -31.38 -1.20
N SER A 193 9.18 -31.17 -2.23
CA SER A 193 9.05 -32.08 -3.37
C SER A 193 10.36 -32.16 -4.17
N ALA A 194 11.00 -31.03 -4.41
CA ALA A 194 12.30 -30.98 -5.10
C ALA A 194 13.43 -31.67 -4.31
N LEU A 195 13.40 -31.63 -2.99
CA LEU A 195 14.37 -32.32 -2.13
C LEU A 195 14.16 -33.85 -2.11
N ARG A 196 12.91 -34.31 -2.20
CA ARG A 196 12.56 -35.74 -2.21
C ARG A 196 12.82 -36.43 -3.58
N GLY A 197 12.80 -35.63 -4.64
CA GLY A 197 13.07 -36.15 -6.00
C GLY A 197 14.56 -36.23 -6.37
N ARG A 198 15.43 -35.94 -5.42
CA ARG A 198 16.88 -36.10 -5.52
C ARG A 198 17.33 -37.35 -4.78
#